data_adda41a58b331fea1b10d9637f3a6544
#
_entry.id   adda41a58b331fea1b10d9637f3a6544
#
_cell.length_a   1.000
_cell.length_b   1.000
_cell.length_c   1.000
_cell.angle_alpha   90.00
_cell.angle_beta   90.00
_cell.angle_gamma   90.00
#
_symmetry.space_group_name_H-M   'P 1'
#
loop_
_entity.id
_entity.type
_entity.pdbx_description
1 polymer ?
#
loop_
_entity_poly.entity_id
_entity_poly.type
_entity_poly.pdbx_seq_one_letter_code
_entity_poly.pdbx_strand_id
1 'polypeptide(L)'
;SDWPTYAEKAQKLIVNDKVAAVFGCWTSASRKAVLPIFEQYNNMLFYPTFYEGLEQSPNVIYTGQEATQQILAGLDWVMKEKGAKTFYLIGSDYILPRTSFKIARKHIEKNGLKVLGEEYYPLGHTQFNSVINKIKLKKPDVIFSIVVGGSNVAFYKQLKAAGIDLKKEKPMLLSTSVTEDEVLGIGGENYEGAYSVTKYFESMDNENNKKFVADFKKMWGDKIVIGDVTESAYLGPWLWKAAVEKAGSFDIDAIKKTLPGTVFDGAPNGSVKVHENHHLYMKTVIGQGQKDGQFKVVYESGVIEPNPFPEGYQ
;
A
#
# COMPACT_ATOMS: atom_id res chain seq x y z
N SER A 1 18.96 2.11 0.47
CA SER A 1 19.75 0.87 0.66
C SER A 1 19.35 -0.12 -0.41
N ASP A 2 20.26 -0.95 -0.84
CA ASP A 2 20.00 -2.06 -1.73
C ASP A 2 19.46 -3.28 -0.97
N TRP A 3 18.87 -4.20 -1.68
CA TRP A 3 18.21 -5.37 -1.07
C TRP A 3 19.18 -6.35 -0.39
N PRO A 4 20.43 -6.60 -0.87
CA PRO A 4 21.44 -7.35 -0.14
C PRO A 4 21.79 -6.73 1.22
N THR A 5 21.88 -5.41 1.31
CA THR A 5 22.09 -4.70 2.58
C THR A 5 20.94 -4.93 3.58
N TYR A 6 19.68 -4.97 3.09
CA TYR A 6 18.54 -5.34 3.95
C TYR A 6 18.72 -6.74 4.56
N ALA A 7 19.13 -7.72 3.75
CA ALA A 7 19.37 -9.10 4.21
C ALA A 7 20.49 -9.16 5.26
N GLU A 8 21.63 -8.50 5.00
CA GLU A 8 22.74 -8.41 5.94
C GLU A 8 22.32 -7.80 7.29
N LYS A 9 21.58 -6.68 7.25
CA LYS A 9 21.14 -6.00 8.47
C LYS A 9 20.08 -6.80 9.23
N ALA A 10 19.17 -7.48 8.54
CA ALA A 10 18.22 -8.39 9.18
C ALA A 10 18.94 -9.52 9.90
N GLN A 11 19.92 -10.16 9.26
CA GLN A 11 20.71 -11.21 9.90
C GLN A 11 21.47 -10.68 11.14
N LYS A 12 22.07 -9.49 11.04
CA LYS A 12 22.75 -8.86 12.18
C LYS A 12 21.79 -8.63 13.35
N LEU A 13 20.62 -8.03 13.11
CA LEU A 13 19.61 -7.80 14.14
C LEU A 13 19.18 -9.09 14.85
N ILE A 14 18.95 -10.15 14.08
CA ILE A 14 18.46 -11.42 14.62
C ILE A 14 19.58 -12.19 15.35
N VAL A 15 20.74 -12.37 14.71
CA VAL A 15 21.79 -13.26 15.18
C VAL A 15 22.69 -12.60 16.23
N ASN A 16 23.10 -11.34 15.96
CA ASN A 16 24.07 -10.65 16.83
C ASN A 16 23.35 -9.85 17.92
N ASP A 17 22.35 -9.04 17.52
CA ASP A 17 21.66 -8.13 18.44
C ASP A 17 20.50 -8.84 19.19
N LYS A 18 20.08 -10.03 18.73
CA LYS A 18 19.07 -10.92 19.35
C LYS A 18 17.74 -10.20 19.63
N VAL A 19 17.30 -9.41 18.66
CA VAL A 19 16.04 -8.69 18.79
C VAL A 19 14.83 -9.63 18.82
N ALA A 20 13.82 -9.28 19.59
CA ALA A 20 12.59 -10.09 19.73
C ALA A 20 11.68 -10.02 18.51
N ALA A 21 11.70 -8.91 17.77
CA ALA A 21 10.95 -8.71 16.55
C ALA A 21 11.58 -7.59 15.71
N VAL A 22 11.26 -7.53 14.42
CA VAL A 22 11.67 -6.45 13.52
C VAL A 22 10.43 -5.81 12.90
N PHE A 23 10.39 -4.48 12.89
CA PHE A 23 9.33 -3.68 12.27
C PHE A 23 9.95 -2.91 11.11
N GLY A 24 9.54 -3.19 9.88
CA GLY A 24 10.12 -2.48 8.74
C GLY A 24 10.09 -3.23 7.42
N CYS A 25 11.09 -2.93 6.60
CA CYS A 25 11.12 -3.06 5.15
C CYS A 25 10.12 -2.09 4.48
N TRP A 26 10.43 -1.71 3.24
CA TRP A 26 9.56 -0.85 2.45
C TRP A 26 9.09 -1.56 1.17
N THR A 27 10.02 -1.99 0.32
CA THR A 27 9.67 -2.60 -0.95
C THR A 27 9.40 -4.10 -0.80
N SER A 28 8.54 -4.65 -1.67
CA SER A 28 8.36 -6.11 -1.79
C SER A 28 9.68 -6.82 -2.06
N ALA A 29 10.59 -6.18 -2.80
CA ALA A 29 11.92 -6.74 -3.07
C ALA A 29 12.79 -6.82 -1.80
N SER A 30 12.78 -5.80 -0.93
CA SER A 30 13.48 -5.87 0.37
C SER A 30 12.86 -6.93 1.29
N ARG A 31 11.52 -7.03 1.35
CA ARG A 31 10.84 -8.09 2.10
C ARG A 31 11.27 -9.48 1.62
N LYS A 32 11.24 -9.73 0.31
CA LYS A 32 11.66 -11.03 -0.26
C LYS A 32 13.13 -11.34 0.00
N ALA A 33 13.99 -10.35 0.07
CA ALA A 33 15.40 -10.55 0.41
C ALA A 33 15.60 -10.96 1.89
N VAL A 34 14.79 -10.45 2.81
CA VAL A 34 14.92 -10.76 4.25
C VAL A 34 14.11 -11.98 4.68
N LEU A 35 13.03 -12.31 3.97
CA LEU A 35 12.11 -13.39 4.32
C LEU A 35 12.81 -14.73 4.65
N PRO A 36 13.74 -15.26 3.82
CA PRO A 36 14.45 -16.50 4.14
C PRO A 36 15.24 -16.45 5.46
N ILE A 37 15.71 -15.26 5.86
CA ILE A 37 16.47 -15.06 7.09
C ILE A 37 15.53 -15.15 8.28
N PHE A 38 14.35 -14.51 8.24
CA PHE A 38 13.35 -14.61 9.30
C PHE A 38 12.85 -16.05 9.49
N GLU A 39 12.66 -16.78 8.38
CA GLU A 39 12.26 -18.19 8.45
C GLU A 39 13.38 -19.09 8.98
N GLN A 40 14.62 -18.90 8.51
CA GLN A 40 15.78 -19.70 8.93
C GLN A 40 16.09 -19.55 10.42
N TYR A 41 16.03 -18.32 10.94
CA TYR A 41 16.36 -18.01 12.33
C TYR A 41 15.14 -17.92 13.25
N ASN A 42 13.96 -18.26 12.74
CA ASN A 42 12.69 -18.22 13.46
C ASN A 42 12.47 -16.92 14.23
N ASN A 43 12.48 -15.79 13.51
CA ASN A 43 12.17 -14.47 14.07
C ASN A 43 10.93 -13.88 13.39
N MET A 44 10.41 -12.76 13.89
CA MET A 44 9.18 -12.12 13.40
C MET A 44 9.49 -10.80 12.69
N LEU A 45 8.95 -10.63 11.47
CA LEU A 45 8.91 -9.38 10.75
C LEU A 45 7.47 -8.82 10.74
N PHE A 46 7.30 -7.58 11.16
CA PHE A 46 6.07 -6.82 10.96
C PHE A 46 6.27 -5.89 9.75
N TYR A 47 5.66 -6.26 8.63
CA TYR A 47 5.83 -5.60 7.33
C TYR A 47 4.69 -4.60 7.07
N PRO A 48 4.97 -3.28 7.00
CA PRO A 48 3.92 -2.25 6.98
C PRO A 48 3.40 -1.87 5.60
N THR A 49 4.10 -2.21 4.53
CA THR A 49 3.75 -1.70 3.20
C THR A 49 2.70 -2.59 2.53
N PHE A 50 1.76 -1.98 1.81
CA PHE A 50 0.88 -2.69 0.89
C PHE A 50 1.70 -3.49 -0.12
N TYR A 51 1.14 -4.61 -0.63
CA TYR A 51 1.91 -5.47 -1.53
C TYR A 51 1.01 -6.31 -2.47
N GLU A 52 1.65 -6.97 -3.42
CA GLU A 52 1.03 -7.70 -4.52
C GLU A 52 0.30 -9.00 -4.14
N GLY A 53 0.35 -9.43 -2.89
CA GLY A 53 -0.10 -10.77 -2.51
C GLY A 53 0.84 -11.88 -2.98
N LEU A 54 0.30 -13.07 -3.21
CA LEU A 54 1.01 -14.27 -3.67
C LEU A 54 2.20 -14.67 -2.77
N GLU A 55 2.09 -14.35 -1.49
CA GLU A 55 3.06 -14.68 -0.46
C GLU A 55 2.35 -14.84 0.89
N GLN A 56 2.81 -15.78 1.67
CA GLN A 56 2.42 -15.99 3.06
C GLN A 56 3.59 -16.61 3.79
N SER A 57 3.88 -16.13 5.01
CA SER A 57 4.90 -16.72 5.87
C SER A 57 4.44 -16.70 7.32
N PRO A 58 4.72 -17.77 8.09
CA PRO A 58 4.44 -17.76 9.53
C PRO A 58 5.36 -16.82 10.32
N ASN A 59 6.40 -16.27 9.68
CA ASN A 59 7.38 -15.36 10.27
C ASN A 59 7.14 -13.90 9.89
N VAL A 60 6.07 -13.60 9.14
CA VAL A 60 5.73 -12.23 8.73
C VAL A 60 4.30 -11.89 9.12
N ILE A 61 4.11 -10.74 9.74
CA ILE A 61 2.80 -10.10 9.89
C ILE A 61 2.70 -8.97 8.87
N TYR A 62 1.73 -9.06 7.99
CA TYR A 62 1.48 -8.10 6.92
C TYR A 62 0.45 -7.07 7.42
N THR A 63 0.93 -5.89 7.84
CA THR A 63 0.05 -4.83 8.34
C THR A 63 -0.43 -3.87 7.24
N GLY A 64 0.15 -3.95 6.05
CA GLY A 64 -0.36 -3.31 4.83
C GLY A 64 -1.36 -4.20 4.08
N GLN A 65 -2.12 -3.60 3.17
CA GLN A 65 -3.09 -4.31 2.33
C GLN A 65 -2.41 -5.23 1.31
N GLU A 66 -3.05 -6.35 1.00
CA GLU A 66 -2.68 -7.21 -0.12
C GLU A 66 -3.60 -6.97 -1.35
N ALA A 67 -3.36 -7.69 -2.44
CA ALA A 67 -3.99 -7.41 -3.74
C ALA A 67 -5.52 -7.42 -3.73
N THR A 68 -6.18 -8.31 -2.95
CA THR A 68 -7.65 -8.37 -2.93
C THR A 68 -8.25 -7.17 -2.21
N GLN A 69 -7.56 -6.69 -1.19
CA GLN A 69 -7.99 -5.55 -0.37
C GLN A 69 -7.68 -4.21 -1.03
N GLN A 70 -6.71 -4.13 -1.93
CA GLN A 70 -6.32 -2.86 -2.55
C GLN A 70 -6.55 -2.86 -4.06
N ILE A 71 -5.90 -3.74 -4.81
CA ILE A 71 -5.91 -3.73 -6.28
C ILE A 71 -7.28 -4.09 -6.82
N LEU A 72 -7.83 -5.26 -6.40
CA LEU A 72 -9.13 -5.73 -6.89
C LEU A 72 -10.26 -4.82 -6.41
N ALA A 73 -10.25 -4.43 -5.13
CA ALA A 73 -11.25 -3.53 -4.58
C ALA A 73 -11.25 -2.15 -5.27
N GLY A 74 -10.08 -1.59 -5.55
CA GLY A 74 -9.97 -0.32 -6.27
C GLY A 74 -10.43 -0.41 -7.73
N LEU A 75 -10.07 -1.48 -8.43
CA LEU A 75 -10.53 -1.73 -9.80
C LEU A 75 -12.05 -1.94 -9.86
N ASP A 76 -12.59 -2.71 -8.93
CA ASP A 76 -14.04 -2.92 -8.82
C ASP A 76 -14.79 -1.58 -8.65
N TRP A 77 -14.26 -0.71 -7.80
CA TRP A 77 -14.86 0.60 -7.58
C TRP A 77 -14.88 1.45 -8.85
N VAL A 78 -13.76 1.58 -9.58
CA VAL A 78 -13.76 2.40 -10.82
C VAL A 78 -14.61 1.77 -11.93
N MET A 79 -14.71 0.43 -11.98
CA MET A 79 -15.54 -0.27 -12.94
C MET A 79 -17.04 -0.09 -12.63
N LYS A 80 -17.43 -0.29 -11.38
CA LYS A 80 -18.84 -0.29 -10.95
C LYS A 80 -19.39 1.12 -10.73
N GLU A 81 -18.64 1.95 -9.97
CA GLU A 81 -19.13 3.28 -9.57
C GLU A 81 -18.82 4.38 -10.60
N LYS A 82 -17.76 4.20 -11.39
CA LYS A 82 -17.36 5.17 -12.41
C LYS A 82 -17.59 4.72 -13.85
N GLY A 83 -18.02 3.48 -14.05
CA GLY A 83 -18.30 2.93 -15.39
C GLY A 83 -17.07 2.84 -16.29
N ALA A 84 -15.88 2.70 -15.71
CA ALA A 84 -14.62 2.60 -16.45
C ALA A 84 -14.56 1.31 -17.27
N LYS A 85 -14.12 1.41 -18.54
CA LYS A 85 -14.03 0.28 -19.49
C LYS A 85 -12.64 0.06 -20.06
N THR A 86 -11.80 1.09 -20.04
CA THR A 86 -10.48 1.05 -20.65
C THR A 86 -9.41 1.56 -19.69
N PHE A 87 -8.29 0.86 -19.63
CA PHE A 87 -7.24 1.09 -18.64
C PHE A 87 -5.87 1.24 -19.30
N TYR A 88 -5.04 2.10 -18.73
CA TYR A 88 -3.62 2.18 -19.04
C TYR A 88 -2.83 1.97 -17.74
N LEU A 89 -1.96 0.96 -17.71
CA LEU A 89 -1.21 0.57 -16.53
C LEU A 89 0.19 1.16 -16.61
N ILE A 90 0.64 1.84 -15.56
CA ILE A 90 1.99 2.40 -15.48
C ILE A 90 2.57 2.15 -14.08
N GLY A 91 3.77 1.55 -14.02
CA GLY A 91 4.39 1.20 -12.75
C GLY A 91 5.90 1.32 -12.75
N SER A 92 6.46 1.31 -11.56
CA SER A 92 7.90 1.14 -11.38
C SER A 92 8.32 -0.29 -11.73
N ASP A 93 9.56 -0.47 -12.21
CA ASP A 93 10.04 -1.75 -12.70
C ASP A 93 10.65 -2.61 -11.58
N TYR A 94 9.78 -3.23 -10.78
CA TYR A 94 10.16 -4.25 -9.81
C TYR A 94 8.95 -5.16 -9.48
N ILE A 95 9.09 -6.09 -8.53
CA ILE A 95 8.12 -7.17 -8.33
C ILE A 95 6.70 -6.68 -8.01
N LEU A 96 6.53 -5.63 -7.18
CA LEU A 96 5.19 -5.16 -6.80
C LEU A 96 4.35 -4.73 -8.02
N PRO A 97 4.75 -3.76 -8.88
CA PRO A 97 3.91 -3.37 -10.01
C PRO A 97 3.76 -4.48 -11.04
N ARG A 98 4.81 -5.26 -11.31
CA ARG A 98 4.73 -6.35 -12.29
C ARG A 98 3.74 -7.44 -11.92
N THR A 99 3.73 -7.86 -10.65
CA THR A 99 2.78 -8.86 -10.16
C THR A 99 1.39 -8.26 -10.02
N SER A 100 1.27 -7.05 -9.48
CA SER A 100 0.00 -6.34 -9.36
C SER A 100 -0.69 -6.13 -10.71
N PHE A 101 0.06 -5.82 -11.77
CA PHE A 101 -0.53 -5.64 -13.10
C PHE A 101 -0.92 -6.95 -13.78
N LYS A 102 -0.26 -8.07 -13.47
CA LYS A 102 -0.78 -9.39 -13.88
C LYS A 102 -2.17 -9.65 -13.28
N ILE A 103 -2.32 -9.39 -11.99
CA ILE A 103 -3.60 -9.52 -11.28
C ILE A 103 -4.63 -8.54 -11.86
N ALA A 104 -4.27 -7.26 -11.97
CA ALA A 104 -5.14 -6.21 -12.50
C ALA A 104 -5.61 -6.52 -13.92
N ARG A 105 -4.70 -6.92 -14.81
CA ARG A 105 -5.03 -7.29 -16.20
C ARG A 105 -6.01 -8.45 -16.25
N LYS A 106 -5.73 -9.54 -15.54
CA LYS A 106 -6.66 -10.69 -15.45
C LYS A 106 -8.05 -10.25 -14.97
N HIS A 107 -8.10 -9.36 -13.97
CA HIS A 107 -9.36 -8.86 -13.43
C HIS A 107 -10.13 -8.00 -14.41
N ILE A 108 -9.47 -7.07 -15.08
CA ILE A 108 -10.05 -6.21 -16.12
C ILE A 108 -10.59 -7.05 -17.28
N GLU A 109 -9.79 -7.99 -17.79
CA GLU A 109 -10.15 -8.85 -18.94
C GLU A 109 -11.27 -9.83 -18.58
N LYS A 110 -11.27 -10.41 -17.36
CA LYS A 110 -12.36 -11.26 -16.84
C LYS A 110 -13.71 -10.54 -16.78
N ASN A 111 -13.71 -9.23 -16.59
CA ASN A 111 -14.89 -8.37 -16.65
C ASN A 111 -15.23 -7.90 -18.07
N GLY A 112 -14.59 -8.42 -19.11
CA GLY A 112 -14.84 -8.05 -20.52
C GLY A 112 -14.30 -6.67 -20.90
N LEU A 113 -13.40 -6.10 -20.09
CA LEU A 113 -12.85 -4.75 -20.27
C LEU A 113 -11.43 -4.81 -20.86
N LYS A 114 -10.85 -3.64 -21.19
CA LYS A 114 -9.62 -3.59 -21.99
C LYS A 114 -8.47 -2.86 -21.30
N VAL A 115 -7.28 -3.44 -21.35
CA VAL A 115 -6.02 -2.76 -21.07
C VAL A 115 -5.43 -2.25 -22.39
N LEU A 116 -5.33 -0.93 -22.54
CA LEU A 116 -4.84 -0.26 -23.74
C LEU A 116 -3.32 -0.14 -23.81
N GLY A 117 -2.66 -0.25 -22.65
CA GLY A 117 -1.20 -0.20 -22.56
C GLY A 117 -0.74 -0.58 -21.15
N GLU A 118 0.50 -1.04 -21.08
CA GLU A 118 1.17 -1.40 -19.83
C GLU A 118 2.65 -1.10 -19.95
N GLU A 119 3.18 -0.25 -19.08
CA GLU A 119 4.57 0.18 -19.13
C GLU A 119 5.20 0.23 -17.75
N TYR A 120 6.51 -0.04 -17.71
CA TYR A 120 7.31 -0.07 -16.50
C TYR A 120 8.55 0.79 -16.65
N TYR A 121 8.92 1.48 -15.57
CA TYR A 121 10.06 2.38 -15.53
C TYR A 121 10.98 2.08 -14.34
N PRO A 122 12.29 2.15 -14.49
CA PRO A 122 13.21 1.93 -13.38
C PRO A 122 12.88 2.84 -12.17
N LEU A 123 13.18 2.35 -10.96
CA LEU A 123 13.09 3.19 -9.76
C LEU A 123 13.96 4.44 -9.93
N GLY A 124 13.42 5.60 -9.56
CA GLY A 124 14.08 6.90 -9.75
C GLY A 124 13.98 7.49 -11.16
N HIS A 125 13.22 6.85 -12.07
CA HIS A 125 12.99 7.40 -13.41
C HIS A 125 12.26 8.75 -13.38
N THR A 126 12.67 9.68 -14.26
CA THR A 126 12.15 11.05 -14.27
C THR A 126 11.64 11.53 -15.64
N GLN A 127 11.59 10.68 -16.67
CA GLN A 127 11.24 11.05 -18.05
C GLN A 127 9.99 10.31 -18.53
N PHE A 128 8.81 10.86 -18.29
CA PHE A 128 7.52 10.23 -18.59
C PHE A 128 6.81 10.75 -19.85
N ASN A 129 7.41 11.71 -20.58
CA ASN A 129 6.75 12.34 -21.74
C ASN A 129 6.31 11.32 -22.80
N SER A 130 7.09 10.28 -23.05
CA SER A 130 6.76 9.26 -24.05
C SER A 130 5.46 8.54 -23.70
N VAL A 131 5.34 8.01 -22.45
CA VAL A 131 4.14 7.30 -22.01
C VAL A 131 2.94 8.25 -21.90
N ILE A 132 3.14 9.49 -21.48
CA ILE A 132 2.08 10.50 -21.40
C ILE A 132 1.50 10.79 -22.79
N ASN A 133 2.34 10.88 -23.81
CA ASN A 133 1.88 11.02 -25.19
C ASN A 133 1.07 9.79 -25.66
N LYS A 134 1.49 8.57 -25.31
CA LYS A 134 0.71 7.36 -25.61
C LYS A 134 -0.64 7.36 -24.92
N ILE A 135 -0.69 7.75 -23.63
CA ILE A 135 -1.94 7.90 -22.88
C ILE A 135 -2.87 8.90 -23.56
N LYS A 136 -2.37 10.05 -24.00
CA LYS A 136 -3.17 11.06 -24.75
C LYS A 136 -3.72 10.51 -26.06
N LEU A 137 -2.96 9.68 -26.78
CA LEU A 137 -3.40 9.04 -28.02
C LEU A 137 -4.44 7.94 -27.77
N LYS A 138 -4.20 7.11 -26.76
CA LYS A 138 -5.06 5.95 -26.43
C LYS A 138 -6.35 6.32 -25.72
N LYS A 139 -6.37 7.46 -25.00
CA LYS A 139 -7.52 8.00 -24.27
C LYS A 139 -8.20 6.97 -23.35
N PRO A 140 -7.46 6.34 -22.42
CA PRO A 140 -8.07 5.40 -21.47
C PRO A 140 -9.08 6.11 -20.57
N ASP A 141 -10.06 5.36 -20.04
CA ASP A 141 -10.92 5.87 -18.98
C ASP A 141 -10.14 6.04 -17.67
N VAL A 142 -9.19 5.12 -17.40
CA VAL A 142 -8.39 5.10 -16.17
C VAL A 142 -6.91 4.95 -16.49
N ILE A 143 -6.09 5.80 -15.86
CA ILE A 143 -4.65 5.58 -15.68
C ILE A 143 -4.49 4.88 -14.32
N PHE A 144 -4.11 3.61 -14.32
CA PHE A 144 -3.82 2.89 -13.08
C PHE A 144 -2.32 2.93 -12.83
N SER A 145 -1.92 3.65 -11.77
CA SER A 145 -0.51 3.94 -11.46
C SER A 145 -0.03 3.20 -10.20
N ILE A 146 1.08 2.47 -10.35
CA ILE A 146 1.91 1.96 -9.26
C ILE A 146 3.36 2.46 -9.47
N VAL A 147 3.49 3.75 -9.74
CA VAL A 147 4.78 4.45 -9.72
C VAL A 147 5.10 4.78 -8.28
N VAL A 148 6.34 4.54 -7.83
CA VAL A 148 6.72 4.70 -6.41
C VAL A 148 7.89 5.65 -6.22
N GLY A 149 7.98 6.22 -5.00
CA GLY A 149 9.08 7.07 -4.58
C GLY A 149 9.20 8.37 -5.37
N GLY A 150 10.43 8.85 -5.54
CA GLY A 150 10.71 10.14 -6.19
C GLY A 150 10.25 10.25 -7.66
N SER A 151 10.05 9.12 -8.34
CA SER A 151 9.49 9.09 -9.70
C SER A 151 8.08 9.68 -9.78
N ASN A 152 7.29 9.60 -8.70
CA ASN A 152 5.97 10.20 -8.62
C ASN A 152 6.00 11.71 -8.88
N VAL A 153 6.98 12.42 -8.32
CA VAL A 153 7.12 13.87 -8.48
C VAL A 153 7.21 14.25 -9.95
N ALA A 154 8.07 13.56 -10.69
CA ALA A 154 8.26 13.81 -12.13
C ALA A 154 7.01 13.40 -12.94
N PHE A 155 6.44 12.24 -12.63
CA PHE A 155 5.28 11.71 -13.36
C PHE A 155 4.07 12.66 -13.26
N TYR A 156 3.65 13.04 -12.06
CA TYR A 156 2.47 13.89 -11.88
C TYR A 156 2.67 15.31 -12.40
N LYS A 157 3.86 15.91 -12.23
CA LYS A 157 4.18 17.21 -12.81
C LYS A 157 4.12 17.20 -14.35
N GLN A 158 4.64 16.13 -14.97
CA GLN A 158 4.60 15.99 -16.44
C GLN A 158 3.19 15.68 -16.95
N LEU A 159 2.36 14.91 -16.23
CA LEU A 159 0.94 14.73 -16.55
C LEU A 159 0.22 16.10 -16.65
N LYS A 160 0.37 16.91 -15.60
CA LYS A 160 -0.23 18.24 -15.57
C LYS A 160 0.31 19.17 -16.67
N ALA A 161 1.63 19.20 -16.87
CA ALA A 161 2.27 20.00 -17.93
C ALA A 161 1.80 19.59 -19.33
N ALA A 162 1.47 18.31 -19.55
CA ALA A 162 0.91 17.79 -20.80
C ALA A 162 -0.58 18.09 -20.97
N GLY A 163 -1.22 18.80 -20.03
CA GLY A 163 -2.62 19.17 -20.08
C GLY A 163 -3.60 18.06 -19.69
N ILE A 164 -3.13 17.01 -19.00
CA ILE A 164 -4.01 15.99 -18.42
C ILE A 164 -4.53 16.56 -17.08
N ASP A 165 -5.80 16.89 -17.06
CA ASP A 165 -6.49 17.44 -15.89
C ASP A 165 -7.22 16.31 -15.15
N LEU A 166 -6.68 15.91 -14.00
CA LEU A 166 -7.18 14.81 -13.19
C LEU A 166 -8.51 15.14 -12.47
N LYS A 167 -8.97 16.38 -12.51
CA LYS A 167 -10.29 16.80 -11.99
C LYS A 167 -11.42 16.45 -12.94
N LYS A 168 -11.10 16.16 -14.20
CA LYS A 168 -12.08 15.74 -15.20
C LYS A 168 -12.44 14.27 -15.00
N GLU A 169 -13.61 13.90 -15.50
CA GLU A 169 -14.09 12.52 -15.44
C GLU A 169 -13.16 11.53 -16.15
N LYS A 170 -12.46 11.98 -17.21
CA LYS A 170 -11.57 11.12 -18.02
C LYS A 170 -10.35 11.89 -18.54
N PRO A 171 -9.16 11.28 -18.49
CA PRO A 171 -8.88 10.05 -17.78
C PRO A 171 -8.91 10.27 -16.27
N MET A 172 -9.52 9.34 -15.52
CA MET A 172 -9.30 9.25 -14.08
C MET A 172 -7.91 8.71 -13.82
N LEU A 173 -7.28 9.13 -12.72
CA LEU A 173 -6.07 8.47 -12.23
C LEU A 173 -6.41 7.73 -10.95
N LEU A 174 -6.09 6.44 -10.91
CA LEU A 174 -6.18 5.57 -9.74
C LEU A 174 -4.78 5.15 -9.34
N SER A 175 -4.38 5.40 -8.09
CA SER A 175 -3.09 4.97 -7.55
C SER A 175 -3.27 4.10 -6.32
N THR A 176 -2.35 3.16 -6.12
CA THR A 176 -2.24 2.39 -4.88
C THR A 176 -1.00 2.78 -4.06
N SER A 177 -0.21 3.73 -4.54
CA SER A 177 1.12 4.06 -4.00
C SER A 177 1.30 5.54 -3.67
N VAL A 178 0.23 6.30 -3.58
CA VAL A 178 0.29 7.74 -3.26
C VAL A 178 -0.71 8.06 -2.16
N THR A 179 -0.22 8.57 -1.05
CA THR A 179 -0.98 9.12 0.05
C THR A 179 -0.42 10.49 0.46
N GLU A 180 -0.75 11.02 1.62
CA GLU A 180 -0.41 12.39 2.02
C GLU A 180 1.09 12.68 1.99
N ASP A 181 1.91 11.72 2.40
CA ASP A 181 3.37 11.86 2.43
C ASP A 181 3.99 11.90 1.03
N GLU A 182 3.48 11.14 0.05
CA GLU A 182 3.93 11.28 -1.34
C GLU A 182 3.44 12.61 -1.94
N VAL A 183 2.20 13.01 -1.65
CA VAL A 183 1.63 14.28 -2.16
C VAL A 183 2.41 15.48 -1.65
N LEU A 184 3.00 15.42 -0.45
CA LEU A 184 3.89 16.46 0.04
C LEU A 184 5.07 16.74 -0.92
N GLY A 185 5.63 15.70 -1.54
CA GLY A 185 6.70 15.83 -2.53
C GLY A 185 6.20 16.18 -3.93
N ILE A 186 5.04 15.63 -4.33
CA ILE A 186 4.41 15.86 -5.64
C ILE A 186 3.90 17.30 -5.77
N GLY A 187 3.32 17.84 -4.69
CA GLY A 187 2.52 19.06 -4.65
C GLY A 187 1.05 18.78 -4.88
N GLY A 188 0.20 19.21 -3.94
CA GLY A 188 -1.24 18.94 -3.98
C GLY A 188 -1.89 19.37 -5.30
N GLU A 189 -1.47 20.50 -5.87
CA GLU A 189 -1.96 21.01 -7.16
C GLU A 189 -1.64 20.09 -8.36
N ASN A 190 -0.68 19.17 -8.24
CA ASN A 190 -0.34 18.18 -9.26
C ASN A 190 -1.11 16.86 -9.11
N TYR A 191 -1.63 16.62 -7.89
CA TYR A 191 -2.38 15.39 -7.57
C TYR A 191 -3.90 15.64 -7.41
N GLU A 192 -4.34 16.88 -7.36
CA GLU A 192 -5.74 17.28 -7.19
C GLU A 192 -6.67 16.57 -8.20
N GLY A 193 -7.67 15.86 -7.68
CA GLY A 193 -8.63 15.11 -8.47
C GLY A 193 -8.27 13.64 -8.71
N ALA A 194 -7.01 13.22 -8.52
CA ALA A 194 -6.61 11.83 -8.59
C ALA A 194 -7.19 11.02 -7.41
N TYR A 195 -7.35 9.72 -7.61
CA TYR A 195 -7.86 8.81 -6.58
C TYR A 195 -6.73 7.90 -6.07
N SER A 196 -6.71 7.71 -4.75
CA SER A 196 -5.86 6.72 -4.10
C SER A 196 -6.70 5.64 -3.43
N VAL A 197 -6.23 4.39 -3.55
CA VAL A 197 -6.83 3.22 -2.92
C VAL A 197 -5.93 2.76 -1.78
N THR A 198 -6.44 2.79 -0.57
CA THR A 198 -5.67 2.47 0.64
C THR A 198 -6.62 2.03 1.77
N LYS A 199 -6.12 1.79 2.96
CA LYS A 199 -6.93 1.54 4.16
C LYS A 199 -7.01 2.74 5.10
N TYR A 200 -6.15 3.75 4.90
CA TYR A 200 -6.04 4.89 5.80
C TYR A 200 -5.77 6.18 5.04
N PHE A 201 -6.40 7.26 5.49
CA PHE A 201 -6.07 8.65 5.20
C PHE A 201 -6.08 9.46 6.50
N GLU A 202 -5.19 10.45 6.62
CA GLU A 202 -5.13 11.33 7.79
C GLU A 202 -6.48 12.02 8.07
N SER A 203 -7.26 12.26 7.03
CA SER A 203 -8.57 12.91 7.08
C SER A 203 -9.73 12.01 7.55
N MET A 204 -9.50 10.74 7.89
CA MET A 204 -10.56 9.85 8.36
C MET A 204 -11.20 10.36 9.66
N ASP A 205 -12.54 10.41 9.68
CA ASP A 205 -13.31 10.96 10.80
C ASP A 205 -13.73 9.85 11.79
N ASN A 206 -12.82 9.48 12.67
CA ASN A 206 -13.11 8.62 13.83
C ASN A 206 -12.23 9.02 15.03
N GLU A 207 -12.65 8.67 16.23
CA GLU A 207 -11.98 9.11 17.46
C GLU A 207 -10.56 8.55 17.62
N ASN A 208 -10.31 7.31 17.19
CA ASN A 208 -8.97 6.72 17.23
C ASN A 208 -8.00 7.49 16.33
N ASN A 209 -8.45 7.85 15.13
CA ASN A 209 -7.64 8.62 14.21
C ASN A 209 -7.37 10.04 14.72
N LYS A 210 -8.40 10.73 15.24
CA LYS A 210 -8.22 12.07 15.83
C LYS A 210 -7.16 12.07 16.93
N LYS A 211 -7.21 11.07 17.81
CA LYS A 211 -6.22 10.90 18.87
C LYS A 211 -4.84 10.60 18.29
N PHE A 212 -4.74 9.68 17.36
CA PHE A 212 -3.48 9.29 16.71
C PHE A 212 -2.81 10.48 16.03
N VAL A 213 -3.56 11.22 15.21
CA VAL A 213 -3.06 12.42 14.51
C VAL A 213 -2.59 13.48 15.49
N ALA A 214 -3.38 13.75 16.56
CA ALA A 214 -3.01 14.73 17.58
C ALA A 214 -1.70 14.33 18.30
N ASP A 215 -1.59 13.07 18.74
CA ASP A 215 -0.40 12.57 19.43
C ASP A 215 0.83 12.55 18.52
N PHE A 216 0.65 12.16 17.26
CA PHE A 216 1.73 12.13 16.27
C PHE A 216 2.27 13.55 15.97
N LYS A 217 1.38 14.50 15.72
CA LYS A 217 1.76 15.91 15.48
C LYS A 217 2.38 16.57 16.71
N LYS A 218 1.89 16.24 17.90
CA LYS A 218 2.52 16.71 19.16
C LYS A 218 3.96 16.21 19.30
N MET A 219 4.26 15.00 18.83
CA MET A 219 5.61 14.40 18.92
C MET A 219 6.55 14.90 17.82
N TRP A 220 6.05 15.06 16.59
CA TRP A 220 6.87 15.29 15.40
C TRP A 220 6.69 16.66 14.75
N GLY A 221 5.73 17.46 15.24
CA GLY A 221 5.42 18.81 14.76
C GLY A 221 4.19 18.88 13.85
N ASP A 222 3.51 20.01 13.85
CA ASP A 222 2.21 20.22 13.19
C ASP A 222 2.26 20.12 11.65
N LYS A 223 3.44 20.27 11.06
CA LYS A 223 3.64 20.22 9.59
C LYS A 223 3.79 18.81 9.04
N ILE A 224 3.93 17.80 9.92
CA ILE A 224 4.04 16.43 9.48
C ILE A 224 2.68 15.94 8.96
N VAL A 225 2.71 15.13 7.91
CA VAL A 225 1.54 14.42 7.39
C VAL A 225 1.68 12.93 7.63
N ILE A 226 0.58 12.22 7.69
CA ILE A 226 0.54 10.80 8.02
C ILE A 226 -0.09 10.04 6.86
N GLY A 227 0.72 9.29 6.12
CA GLY A 227 0.25 8.40 5.06
C GLY A 227 -0.07 6.98 5.56
N ASP A 228 -0.61 6.18 4.68
CA ASP A 228 -1.05 4.81 4.94
C ASP A 228 0.04 3.91 5.52
N VAL A 229 1.27 3.98 4.98
CA VAL A 229 2.37 3.12 5.46
C VAL A 229 2.85 3.53 6.84
N THR A 230 2.79 4.81 7.17
CA THR A 230 3.10 5.32 8.52
C THR A 230 2.09 4.77 9.53
N GLU A 231 0.80 4.77 9.20
CA GLU A 231 -0.24 4.17 10.02
C GLU A 231 -0.05 2.65 10.15
N SER A 232 0.24 1.95 9.06
CA SER A 232 0.53 0.51 9.09
C SER A 232 1.73 0.16 9.97
N ALA A 233 2.77 1.00 9.97
CA ALA A 233 3.93 0.83 10.84
C ALA A 233 3.57 1.01 12.32
N TYR A 234 2.62 1.90 12.63
CA TYR A 234 2.09 2.07 13.99
C TYR A 234 1.33 0.82 14.48
N LEU A 235 0.62 0.10 13.61
CA LEU A 235 -0.13 -1.11 13.99
C LEU A 235 0.78 -2.23 14.49
N GLY A 236 1.97 -2.38 13.88
CA GLY A 236 2.89 -3.49 14.16
C GLY A 236 3.24 -3.65 15.63
N PRO A 237 3.81 -2.62 16.31
CA PRO A 237 4.16 -2.68 17.73
C PRO A 237 2.96 -2.96 18.65
N TRP A 238 1.78 -2.45 18.34
CA TRP A 238 0.57 -2.72 19.13
C TRP A 238 0.08 -4.16 19.00
N LEU A 239 0.09 -4.71 17.79
CA LEU A 239 -0.24 -6.12 17.56
C LEU A 239 0.78 -7.04 18.21
N TRP A 240 2.07 -6.73 18.12
CA TRP A 240 3.13 -7.47 18.81
C TRP A 240 2.92 -7.43 20.33
N LYS A 241 2.70 -6.24 20.91
CA LYS A 241 2.42 -6.07 22.33
C LYS A 241 1.24 -6.95 22.77
N ALA A 242 0.12 -6.87 22.06
CA ALA A 242 -1.09 -7.63 22.37
C ALA A 242 -0.84 -9.16 22.30
N ALA A 243 -0.06 -9.61 21.32
CA ALA A 243 0.31 -11.02 21.20
C ALA A 243 1.24 -11.49 22.34
N VAL A 244 2.22 -10.68 22.72
CA VAL A 244 3.13 -10.96 23.85
C VAL A 244 2.36 -11.04 25.17
N GLU A 245 1.47 -10.09 25.44
CA GLU A 245 0.62 -10.09 26.63
C GLU A 245 -0.28 -11.32 26.68
N LYS A 246 -0.90 -11.70 25.57
CA LYS A 246 -1.73 -12.91 25.45
C LYS A 246 -0.92 -14.20 25.60
N ALA A 247 0.32 -14.24 25.08
CA ALA A 247 1.22 -15.39 25.21
C ALA A 247 1.84 -15.50 26.61
N GLY A 248 1.95 -14.38 27.34
CA GLY A 248 2.71 -14.30 28.59
C GLY A 248 4.21 -14.55 28.39
N SER A 249 4.72 -14.35 27.18
CA SER A 249 6.08 -14.72 26.80
C SER A 249 6.57 -13.90 25.61
N PHE A 250 7.90 -13.72 25.52
CA PHE A 250 8.60 -13.21 24.32
C PHE A 250 9.08 -14.33 23.38
N ASP A 251 8.76 -15.58 23.69
CA ASP A 251 9.10 -16.72 22.84
C ASP A 251 8.37 -16.61 21.49
N ILE A 252 9.12 -16.75 20.40
CA ILE A 252 8.61 -16.54 19.04
C ILE A 252 7.50 -17.52 18.68
N ASP A 253 7.63 -18.78 19.06
CA ASP A 253 6.61 -19.79 18.73
C ASP A 253 5.33 -19.58 19.54
N ALA A 254 5.46 -19.12 20.79
CA ALA A 254 4.31 -18.72 21.60
C ALA A 254 3.60 -17.49 20.98
N ILE A 255 4.34 -16.49 20.51
CA ILE A 255 3.80 -15.31 19.85
C ILE A 255 3.10 -15.70 18.53
N LYS A 256 3.75 -16.50 17.66
CA LYS A 256 3.16 -17.00 16.41
C LYS A 256 1.81 -17.69 16.65
N LYS A 257 1.72 -18.48 17.71
CA LYS A 257 0.48 -19.20 18.07
C LYS A 257 -0.63 -18.26 18.55
N THR A 258 -0.30 -17.14 19.17
CA THR A 258 -1.27 -16.20 19.73
C THR A 258 -1.66 -15.07 18.80
N LEU A 259 -0.84 -14.77 17.80
CA LEU A 259 -1.09 -13.70 16.81
C LEU A 259 -2.41 -13.86 16.07
N PRO A 260 -2.77 -15.04 15.52
CA PRO A 260 -4.08 -15.21 14.89
C PRO A 260 -5.22 -14.90 15.88
N GLY A 261 -6.19 -14.10 15.41
CA GLY A 261 -7.30 -13.64 16.23
C GLY A 261 -6.98 -12.51 17.20
N THR A 262 -5.72 -12.03 17.25
CA THR A 262 -5.36 -10.82 18.01
C THR A 262 -6.03 -9.60 17.41
N VAL A 263 -6.61 -8.76 18.27
CA VAL A 263 -7.34 -7.54 17.89
C VAL A 263 -6.64 -6.32 18.48
N PHE A 264 -6.62 -5.24 17.71
CA PHE A 264 -6.24 -3.91 18.17
C PHE A 264 -7.38 -2.93 17.87
N ASP A 265 -8.16 -2.59 18.88
CA ASP A 265 -9.31 -1.70 18.77
C ASP A 265 -8.94 -0.21 18.69
N GLY A 266 -7.71 0.13 19.07
CA GLY A 266 -7.17 1.49 19.02
C GLY A 266 -6.59 1.90 17.67
N ALA A 267 -6.75 1.10 16.62
CA ALA A 267 -6.19 1.38 15.32
C ALA A 267 -6.81 2.63 14.67
N PRO A 268 -6.01 3.52 14.06
CA PRO A 268 -6.51 4.77 13.45
C PRO A 268 -7.49 4.53 12.29
N ASN A 269 -7.31 3.43 11.55
CA ASN A 269 -8.21 3.04 10.45
C ASN A 269 -9.45 2.25 10.92
N GLY A 270 -9.68 2.15 12.23
CA GLY A 270 -10.68 1.31 12.85
C GLY A 270 -10.10 0.00 13.39
N SER A 271 -10.86 -0.73 14.22
CA SER A 271 -10.41 -1.99 14.80
C SER A 271 -9.86 -2.95 13.74
N VAL A 272 -8.68 -3.49 13.98
CA VAL A 272 -8.03 -4.48 13.11
C VAL A 272 -7.89 -5.81 13.83
N LYS A 273 -7.97 -6.91 13.08
CA LYS A 273 -7.82 -8.28 13.57
C LYS A 273 -6.85 -9.06 12.69
N VAL A 274 -5.96 -9.81 13.33
CA VAL A 274 -5.02 -10.69 12.63
C VAL A 274 -5.75 -11.95 12.16
N HIS A 275 -5.64 -12.24 10.87
CA HIS A 275 -6.12 -13.46 10.25
C HIS A 275 -5.11 -14.62 10.45
N GLU A 276 -5.55 -15.88 10.27
CA GLU A 276 -4.68 -17.06 10.41
C GLU A 276 -3.52 -17.08 9.40
N ASN A 277 -3.68 -16.42 8.24
CA ASN A 277 -2.62 -16.25 7.24
C ASN A 277 -1.66 -15.08 7.53
N HIS A 278 -1.71 -14.51 8.74
CA HIS A 278 -0.88 -13.40 9.21
C HIS A 278 -1.07 -12.05 8.49
N HIS A 279 -2.16 -11.90 7.76
CA HIS A 279 -2.64 -10.61 7.26
C HIS A 279 -3.70 -10.04 8.19
N LEU A 280 -4.15 -8.82 7.92
CA LEU A 280 -5.20 -8.19 8.72
C LEU A 280 -6.53 -8.14 7.96
N TYR A 281 -7.64 -8.36 8.67
CA TYR A 281 -8.95 -7.93 8.19
C TYR A 281 -8.96 -6.41 8.10
N MET A 282 -9.29 -5.83 6.96
CA MET A 282 -9.25 -4.38 6.73
C MET A 282 -10.37 -3.93 5.81
N LYS A 283 -10.73 -2.66 5.91
CA LYS A 283 -11.53 -1.97 4.91
C LYS A 283 -10.62 -1.45 3.80
N THR A 284 -11.22 -1.20 2.65
CA THR A 284 -10.61 -0.40 1.58
C THR A 284 -11.26 0.96 1.57
N VAL A 285 -10.44 1.99 1.56
CA VAL A 285 -10.86 3.38 1.52
C VAL A 285 -10.33 4.00 0.24
N ILE A 286 -11.18 4.77 -0.45
CA ILE A 286 -10.75 5.53 -1.63
C ILE A 286 -10.86 7.00 -1.30
N GLY A 287 -9.75 7.71 -1.46
CA GLY A 287 -9.64 9.14 -1.27
C GLY A 287 -9.38 9.86 -2.58
N GLN A 288 -9.98 11.03 -2.74
CA GLN A 288 -9.67 11.94 -3.82
C GLN A 288 -8.73 13.02 -3.32
N GLY A 289 -7.58 13.15 -3.98
CA GLY A 289 -6.58 14.17 -3.65
C GLY A 289 -7.14 15.58 -3.77
N GLN A 290 -6.79 16.42 -2.80
CA GLN A 290 -7.18 17.82 -2.70
C GLN A 290 -5.97 18.73 -2.97
N LYS A 291 -6.22 19.97 -3.30
CA LYS A 291 -5.18 20.96 -3.60
C LYS A 291 -4.23 21.24 -2.42
N ASP A 292 -4.72 21.09 -1.20
CA ASP A 292 -3.94 21.26 0.03
C ASP A 292 -3.07 20.05 0.39
N GLY A 293 -3.13 18.99 -0.41
CA GLY A 293 -2.38 17.76 -0.21
C GLY A 293 -3.07 16.71 0.67
N GLN A 294 -4.25 17.03 1.18
CA GLN A 294 -5.08 16.09 1.92
C GLN A 294 -5.97 15.27 0.98
N PHE A 295 -6.70 14.30 1.53
CA PHE A 295 -7.64 13.47 0.77
C PHE A 295 -9.06 13.62 1.30
N LYS A 296 -10.01 13.73 0.38
CA LYS A 296 -11.41 13.58 0.68
C LYS A 296 -11.80 12.12 0.49
N VAL A 297 -12.19 11.45 1.57
CA VAL A 297 -12.73 10.08 1.48
C VAL A 297 -14.02 10.12 0.64
N VAL A 298 -14.06 9.32 -0.42
CA VAL A 298 -15.19 9.23 -1.35
C VAL A 298 -15.86 7.86 -1.37
N TYR A 299 -15.18 6.84 -0.83
CA TYR A 299 -15.71 5.48 -0.70
C TYR A 299 -15.02 4.75 0.44
N GLU A 300 -15.78 3.92 1.11
CA GLU A 300 -15.31 2.98 2.12
C GLU A 300 -16.04 1.65 1.94
N SER A 301 -15.29 0.56 1.87
CA SER A 301 -15.87 -0.79 1.78
C SER A 301 -16.31 -1.30 3.15
N GLY A 302 -17.03 -2.42 3.19
CA GLY A 302 -17.04 -3.28 4.36
C GLY A 302 -15.64 -3.86 4.67
N VAL A 303 -15.51 -4.54 5.81
CA VAL A 303 -14.28 -5.28 6.15
C VAL A 303 -14.07 -6.41 5.14
N ILE A 304 -12.88 -6.47 4.56
CA ILE A 304 -12.47 -7.49 3.59
C ILE A 304 -11.55 -8.48 4.30
N GLU A 305 -11.92 -9.76 4.21
CA GLU A 305 -11.06 -10.85 4.65
C GLU A 305 -9.84 -10.96 3.73
N PRO A 306 -8.60 -11.04 4.28
CA PRO A 306 -7.42 -11.11 3.45
C PRO A 306 -7.29 -12.44 2.73
N ASN A 307 -7.06 -12.39 1.42
CA ASN A 307 -6.80 -13.56 0.59
C ASN A 307 -5.58 -13.33 -0.29
N PRO A 308 -4.36 -13.63 0.20
CA PRO A 308 -3.14 -13.40 -0.57
C PRO A 308 -3.04 -14.30 -1.82
N PHE A 309 -3.81 -15.38 -1.91
CA PHE A 309 -3.81 -16.30 -3.07
C PHE A 309 -5.20 -16.41 -3.71
N PRO A 310 -5.76 -15.32 -4.26
CA PRO A 310 -7.10 -15.37 -4.84
C PRO A 310 -7.14 -16.31 -6.03
N GLU A 311 -8.19 -17.12 -6.10
CA GLU A 311 -8.37 -18.12 -7.15
C GLU A 311 -8.45 -17.46 -8.54
N GLY A 312 -7.69 -18.01 -9.49
CA GLY A 312 -7.62 -17.52 -10.86
C GLY A 312 -6.72 -16.31 -11.09
N TYR A 313 -5.99 -15.86 -10.06
CA TYR A 313 -5.05 -14.72 -10.18
C TYR A 313 -3.58 -15.10 -9.96
N GLN A 314 -3.30 -16.34 -9.69
CA GLN A 314 -1.95 -16.88 -9.53
C GLN A 314 -1.18 -16.97 -10.84
#